data_6f7b05316df5f7294ac279f4f9d4f04b
#
_entry.id   6f7b05316df5f7294ac279f4f9d4f04b
#
_cell.length_a   1.000
_cell.length_b   1.000
_cell.length_c   1.000
_cell.angle_alpha   90.00
_cell.angle_beta   90.00
_cell.angle_gamma   90.00
#
_symmetry.space_group_name_H-M   'P 1'
#
loop_
_entity.id
_entity.type
_entity.pdbx_description
1 polymer ?
#
loop_
_entity_poly.entity_id
_entity_poly.type
_entity_poly.pdbx_seq_one_letter_code
_entity_poly.pdbx_strand_id
1 'polypeptide(L)'
;MRRVVFNHKGGVGKSTIACNLAAVSAAGGARVLVVDLDPQGNSTQYLVGKAGRELDPTLAGFFDQVLGFPLKPKKPDEFVHGTRFDRLDVLPSHPALAEQQGKLEARYKIFKLREALVELDRQYDFIYIDPPPSLNFFTRSALIAAESCLIPFDCDNFSRRALYGLLEDIDEIRTDHNAGLMVEGVVVNQFLPRARLPQKMVQDLIDEGLPVLQPYLASSVKVRESHESAKPLIYSHPKHKLTQQYVALYAALETKRQNAVRESGRSLDLSLRPFLKAVSTRPQPDALTPAQALPVEGGETQWTQHKP
;
A
#
# COMPACT_ATOMS: atom_id res chain seq x y z
N MET A 1 9.18 -2.09 -13.90
CA MET A 1 8.91 -2.77 -12.61
C MET A 1 7.65 -2.23 -11.97
N ARG A 2 6.68 -3.09 -11.65
CA ARG A 2 5.39 -2.74 -11.04
C ARG A 2 5.41 -3.07 -9.55
N ARG A 3 5.31 -2.04 -8.71
CA ARG A 3 5.40 -2.13 -7.24
C ARG A 3 4.09 -1.67 -6.61
N VAL A 4 3.38 -2.55 -5.91
CA VAL A 4 2.19 -2.19 -5.15
C VAL A 4 2.56 -1.85 -3.70
N VAL A 5 1.96 -0.81 -3.13
CA VAL A 5 2.11 -0.42 -1.72
C VAL A 5 0.80 -0.74 -1.00
N PHE A 6 0.75 -1.86 -0.29
CA PHE A 6 -0.51 -2.38 0.23
C PHE A 6 -0.49 -2.68 1.72
N ASN A 7 -1.59 -2.35 2.36
CA ASN A 7 -1.98 -2.77 3.70
C ASN A 7 -3.49 -2.60 3.86
N HIS A 8 -4.17 -3.53 4.55
CA HIS A 8 -5.60 -3.47 4.83
C HIS A 8 -6.01 -2.24 5.63
N LYS A 9 -5.09 -1.72 6.44
CA LYS A 9 -5.38 -0.61 7.33
C LYS A 9 -5.33 0.73 6.60
N GLY A 10 -6.32 1.57 6.86
CA GLY A 10 -6.29 2.99 6.52
C GLY A 10 -5.28 3.76 7.38
N GLY A 11 -4.70 4.84 6.86
CA GLY A 11 -3.84 5.74 7.62
C GLY A 11 -2.40 5.29 7.86
N VAL A 12 -1.99 4.09 7.43
CA VAL A 12 -0.60 3.61 7.58
C VAL A 12 0.40 4.27 6.62
N GLY A 13 -0.08 5.13 5.72
CA GLY A 13 0.75 5.91 4.81
C GLY A 13 0.99 5.29 3.43
N LYS A 14 0.12 4.41 2.93
CA LYS A 14 0.23 3.80 1.58
C LYS A 14 0.49 4.82 0.50
N SER A 15 -0.45 5.74 0.27
CA SER A 15 -0.36 6.79 -0.76
C SER A 15 0.86 7.68 -0.56
N THR A 16 1.17 8.04 0.69
CA THR A 16 2.34 8.86 1.02
C THR A 16 3.63 8.14 0.65
N ILE A 17 3.76 6.84 0.98
CA ILE A 17 4.95 6.04 0.64
C ILE A 17 5.06 5.85 -0.86
N ALA A 18 3.97 5.47 -1.53
CA ALA A 18 3.93 5.28 -2.98
C ALA A 18 4.39 6.55 -3.72
N CYS A 19 3.78 7.70 -3.42
CA CYS A 19 4.10 8.97 -4.08
C CYS A 19 5.51 9.49 -3.76
N ASN A 20 6.00 9.33 -2.52
CA ASN A 20 7.35 9.80 -2.19
C ASN A 20 8.44 8.89 -2.77
N LEU A 21 8.27 7.57 -2.81
CA LEU A 21 9.19 6.67 -3.50
C LEU A 21 9.17 6.93 -5.01
N ALA A 22 7.99 7.12 -5.61
CA ALA A 22 7.84 7.48 -7.01
C ALA A 22 8.56 8.80 -7.33
N ALA A 23 8.38 9.82 -6.50
CA ALA A 23 9.02 11.12 -6.66
C ALA A 23 10.56 11.05 -6.51
N VAL A 24 11.07 10.23 -5.57
CA VAL A 24 12.52 9.98 -5.42
C VAL A 24 13.06 9.26 -6.64
N SER A 25 12.34 8.25 -7.15
CA SER A 25 12.73 7.54 -8.37
C SER A 25 12.82 8.47 -9.57
N ALA A 26 11.82 9.34 -9.76
CA ALA A 26 11.76 10.31 -10.85
C ALA A 26 12.88 11.38 -10.72
N ALA A 27 13.10 11.91 -9.51
CA ALA A 27 14.21 12.82 -9.23
C ALA A 27 15.59 12.18 -9.49
N GLY A 28 15.69 10.86 -9.40
CA GLY A 28 16.86 10.06 -9.78
C GLY A 28 16.99 9.80 -11.28
N GLY A 29 16.07 10.30 -12.12
CA GLY A 29 16.11 10.22 -13.59
C GLY A 29 15.29 9.08 -14.20
N ALA A 30 14.61 8.25 -13.40
CA ALA A 30 13.73 7.20 -13.90
C ALA A 30 12.41 7.79 -14.44
N ARG A 31 11.79 7.14 -15.44
CA ARG A 31 10.43 7.43 -15.90
C ARG A 31 9.46 6.67 -15.00
N VAL A 32 8.60 7.38 -14.32
CA VAL A 32 7.77 6.82 -13.25
C VAL A 32 6.30 7.11 -13.46
N LEU A 33 5.46 6.09 -13.28
CA LEU A 33 4.01 6.19 -13.25
C LEU A 33 3.49 5.87 -11.85
N VAL A 34 2.57 6.67 -11.34
CA VAL A 34 1.76 6.34 -10.17
C VAL A 34 0.35 6.00 -10.64
N VAL A 35 -0.16 4.83 -10.23
CA VAL A 35 -1.52 4.36 -10.52
C VAL A 35 -2.33 4.46 -9.24
N ASP A 36 -3.32 5.34 -9.21
CA ASP A 36 -4.18 5.56 -8.05
C ASP A 36 -5.50 4.80 -8.22
N LEU A 37 -5.64 3.69 -7.50
CA LEU A 37 -6.82 2.80 -7.52
C LEU A 37 -7.82 3.10 -6.39
N ASP A 38 -7.47 3.99 -5.45
CA ASP A 38 -8.37 4.35 -4.36
C ASP A 38 -9.39 5.39 -4.86
N PRO A 39 -10.72 5.12 -4.77
CA PRO A 39 -11.74 6.11 -5.12
C PRO A 39 -11.62 7.45 -4.39
N GLN A 40 -10.88 7.48 -3.26
CA GLN A 40 -10.57 8.72 -2.54
C GLN A 40 -9.59 9.62 -3.27
N GLY A 41 -8.77 9.10 -4.20
CA GLY A 41 -7.85 9.86 -5.04
C GLY A 41 -6.71 10.53 -4.29
N ASN A 42 -6.24 9.93 -3.19
CA ASN A 42 -5.21 10.53 -2.33
C ASN A 42 -3.88 10.73 -3.05
N SER A 43 -3.43 9.75 -3.83
CA SER A 43 -2.20 9.84 -4.63
C SER A 43 -2.36 10.85 -5.77
N THR A 44 -3.50 10.86 -6.44
CA THR A 44 -3.83 11.84 -7.48
C THR A 44 -3.77 13.26 -6.91
N GLN A 45 -4.45 13.52 -5.79
CA GLN A 45 -4.44 14.83 -5.16
C GLN A 45 -3.05 15.24 -4.68
N TYR A 46 -2.26 14.30 -4.18
CA TYR A 46 -0.91 14.59 -3.69
C TYR A 46 0.07 14.97 -4.83
N LEU A 47 -0.10 14.40 -6.02
CA LEU A 47 0.78 14.67 -7.16
C LEU A 47 0.34 15.85 -8.02
N VAL A 48 -0.97 16.05 -8.19
CA VAL A 48 -1.55 17.04 -9.11
C VAL A 48 -2.17 18.22 -8.36
N GLY A 49 -2.58 18.03 -7.12
CA GLY A 49 -3.29 19.03 -6.33
C GLY A 49 -4.79 19.00 -6.62
N LYS A 50 -5.48 20.14 -6.36
CA LYS A 50 -6.92 20.26 -6.51
C LYS A 50 -7.41 19.99 -7.95
N ALA A 51 -6.61 20.35 -8.95
CA ALA A 51 -6.90 20.08 -10.35
C ALA A 51 -6.99 18.58 -10.68
N GLY A 52 -6.46 17.69 -9.84
CA GLY A 52 -6.57 16.25 -10.02
C GLY A 52 -8.01 15.71 -10.07
N ARG A 53 -8.98 16.45 -9.51
CA ARG A 53 -10.40 16.10 -9.56
C ARG A 53 -11.07 16.41 -10.91
N GLU A 54 -10.43 17.22 -11.73
CA GLU A 54 -10.92 17.68 -13.03
C GLU A 54 -10.24 16.93 -14.19
N LEU A 55 -9.33 16.00 -13.87
CA LEU A 55 -8.65 15.22 -14.89
C LEU A 55 -9.62 14.29 -15.60
N ASP A 56 -9.53 14.27 -16.92
CA ASP A 56 -10.23 13.34 -17.81
C ASP A 56 -9.33 13.07 -19.03
N PRO A 57 -9.20 11.81 -19.47
CA PRO A 57 -9.79 10.59 -18.91
C PRO A 57 -9.07 10.10 -17.63
N THR A 58 -9.78 9.28 -16.84
CA THR A 58 -9.28 8.70 -15.58
C THR A 58 -9.30 7.18 -15.60
N LEU A 59 -8.82 6.55 -14.54
CA LEU A 59 -8.91 5.11 -14.35
C LEU A 59 -10.37 4.61 -14.34
N ALA A 60 -11.34 5.42 -13.89
CA ALA A 60 -12.76 5.09 -14.02
C ALA A 60 -13.18 5.02 -15.48
N GLY A 61 -12.73 5.95 -16.33
CA GLY A 61 -12.97 5.90 -17.77
C GLY A 61 -12.33 4.67 -18.43
N PHE A 62 -11.16 4.24 -17.97
CA PHE A 62 -10.55 2.99 -18.41
C PHE A 62 -11.44 1.78 -18.07
N PHE A 63 -11.95 1.68 -16.85
CA PHE A 63 -12.82 0.57 -16.48
C PHE A 63 -14.21 0.67 -17.12
N ASP A 64 -14.72 1.86 -17.41
CA ASP A 64 -15.97 2.02 -18.19
C ASP A 64 -15.84 1.43 -19.59
N GLN A 65 -14.74 1.67 -20.29
CA GLN A 65 -14.55 1.04 -21.60
C GLN A 65 -14.37 -0.48 -21.50
N VAL A 66 -13.75 -1.00 -20.42
CA VAL A 66 -13.67 -2.46 -20.16
C VAL A 66 -15.06 -3.08 -19.98
N LEU A 67 -15.99 -2.34 -19.39
CA LEU A 67 -17.39 -2.77 -19.20
C LEU A 67 -18.25 -2.55 -20.45
N GLY A 68 -18.00 -1.48 -21.19
CA GLY A 68 -18.85 -1.02 -22.29
C GLY A 68 -18.51 -1.57 -23.67
N PHE A 69 -17.34 -2.17 -23.88
CA PHE A 69 -16.88 -2.70 -25.18
C PHE A 69 -17.00 -1.70 -26.34
N PRO A 70 -16.39 -0.50 -26.27
CA PRO A 70 -16.47 0.49 -27.33
C PRO A 70 -15.81 -0.01 -28.62
N LEU A 71 -16.33 0.43 -29.77
CA LEU A 71 -15.78 0.06 -31.09
C LEU A 71 -14.34 0.54 -31.31
N LYS A 72 -13.95 1.63 -30.64
CA LYS A 72 -12.60 2.19 -30.68
C LYS A 72 -12.14 2.46 -29.22
N PRO A 73 -11.60 1.46 -28.53
CA PRO A 73 -11.10 1.67 -27.18
C PRO A 73 -9.86 2.56 -27.20
N LYS A 74 -9.76 3.46 -26.23
CA LYS A 74 -8.52 4.20 -25.94
C LYS A 74 -7.44 3.24 -25.45
N LYS A 75 -6.19 3.54 -25.80
CA LYS A 75 -5.04 2.80 -25.26
C LYS A 75 -4.78 3.19 -23.80
N PRO A 76 -4.10 2.35 -23.01
CA PRO A 76 -3.81 2.65 -21.62
C PRO A 76 -3.06 3.96 -21.38
N ASP A 77 -2.16 4.35 -22.30
CA ASP A 77 -1.40 5.60 -22.23
C ASP A 77 -2.26 6.85 -22.40
N GLU A 78 -3.39 6.76 -23.09
CA GLU A 78 -4.32 7.88 -23.23
C GLU A 78 -5.07 8.25 -21.92
N PHE A 79 -4.96 7.42 -20.88
CA PHE A 79 -5.52 7.69 -19.55
C PHE A 79 -4.47 8.26 -18.57
N VAL A 80 -3.22 8.36 -19.01
CA VAL A 80 -2.11 8.85 -18.19
C VAL A 80 -1.97 10.36 -18.35
N HIS A 81 -1.72 11.04 -17.24
CA HIS A 81 -1.49 12.48 -17.21
C HIS A 81 -0.11 12.81 -16.67
N GLY A 82 0.57 13.75 -17.32
CA GLY A 82 1.80 14.32 -16.81
C GLY A 82 1.56 15.13 -15.53
N THR A 83 2.48 15.05 -14.59
CA THR A 83 2.47 15.93 -13.42
C THR A 83 3.39 17.15 -13.66
N ARG A 84 3.42 18.09 -12.71
CA ARG A 84 4.41 19.20 -12.75
C ARG A 84 5.84 18.78 -12.41
N PHE A 85 6.06 17.52 -12.06
CA PHE A 85 7.38 16.98 -11.73
C PHE A 85 7.92 16.20 -12.91
N ASP A 86 9.16 16.51 -13.31
CA ASP A 86 9.78 15.84 -14.44
C ASP A 86 9.82 14.33 -14.25
N ARG A 87 9.54 13.57 -15.32
CA ARG A 87 9.52 12.09 -15.36
C ARG A 87 8.56 11.38 -14.40
N LEU A 88 7.59 12.12 -13.84
CA LEU A 88 6.59 11.57 -12.92
C LEU A 88 5.19 11.82 -13.47
N ASP A 89 4.54 10.76 -13.90
CA ASP A 89 3.19 10.77 -14.44
C ASP A 89 2.21 10.08 -13.47
N VAL A 90 0.91 10.28 -13.69
CA VAL A 90 -0.15 9.67 -12.89
C VAL A 90 -1.25 9.11 -13.78
N LEU A 91 -1.72 7.91 -13.47
CA LEU A 91 -3.00 7.37 -13.92
C LEU A 91 -4.01 7.66 -12.82
N PRO A 92 -4.84 8.72 -12.97
CA PRO A 92 -5.58 9.29 -11.87
C PRO A 92 -6.81 8.48 -11.50
N SER A 93 -7.12 8.47 -10.21
CA SER A 93 -8.34 7.91 -9.66
C SER A 93 -9.56 8.82 -9.92
N HIS A 94 -10.75 8.23 -9.73
CA HIS A 94 -12.01 8.97 -9.73
C HIS A 94 -13.02 8.29 -8.79
N PRO A 95 -13.91 9.03 -8.08
CA PRO A 95 -14.92 8.46 -7.18
C PRO A 95 -15.85 7.41 -7.82
N ALA A 96 -16.09 7.49 -9.12
CA ALA A 96 -16.90 6.53 -9.86
C ALA A 96 -16.36 5.08 -9.81
N LEU A 97 -15.09 4.88 -9.49
CA LEU A 97 -14.51 3.55 -9.25
C LEU A 97 -15.31 2.77 -8.20
N ALA A 98 -15.81 3.43 -7.16
CA ALA A 98 -16.59 2.78 -6.11
C ALA A 98 -17.87 2.11 -6.66
N GLU A 99 -18.52 2.73 -7.63
CA GLU A 99 -19.75 2.22 -8.27
C GLU A 99 -19.46 1.11 -9.30
N GLN A 100 -18.27 1.10 -9.88
CA GLN A 100 -17.86 0.14 -10.89
C GLN A 100 -17.43 -1.21 -10.30
N GLN A 101 -17.00 -1.24 -9.03
CA GLN A 101 -16.44 -2.41 -8.39
C GLN A 101 -17.28 -3.67 -8.57
N GLY A 102 -18.54 -3.65 -8.16
CA GLY A 102 -19.43 -4.81 -8.26
C GLY A 102 -19.67 -5.29 -9.68
N LYS A 103 -19.71 -4.36 -10.66
CA LYS A 103 -19.86 -4.69 -12.08
C LYS A 103 -18.62 -5.39 -12.64
N LEU A 104 -17.45 -4.94 -12.23
CA LEU A 104 -16.15 -5.51 -12.64
C LEU A 104 -15.94 -6.91 -12.05
N GLU A 105 -16.31 -7.10 -10.79
CA GLU A 105 -16.30 -8.41 -10.11
C GLU A 105 -17.24 -9.40 -10.81
N ALA A 106 -18.50 -9.02 -11.01
CA ALA A 106 -19.51 -9.87 -11.66
C ALA A 106 -19.15 -10.28 -13.09
N ARG A 107 -18.31 -9.49 -13.76
CA ARG A 107 -17.84 -9.77 -15.13
C ARG A 107 -16.42 -10.34 -15.19
N TYR A 108 -15.84 -10.74 -14.05
CA TYR A 108 -14.51 -11.36 -13.96
C TYR A 108 -13.39 -10.55 -14.61
N LYS A 109 -13.41 -9.21 -14.47
CA LYS A 109 -12.45 -8.31 -15.14
C LYS A 109 -11.14 -8.10 -14.36
N ILE A 110 -10.81 -9.01 -13.44
CA ILE A 110 -9.70 -8.88 -12.48
C ILE A 110 -8.31 -8.72 -13.14
N PHE A 111 -8.10 -9.23 -14.35
CA PHE A 111 -6.81 -9.17 -15.05
C PHE A 111 -6.64 -7.93 -15.93
N LYS A 112 -7.68 -7.08 -16.11
CA LYS A 112 -7.64 -5.97 -17.06
C LYS A 112 -6.65 -4.88 -16.69
N LEU A 113 -6.45 -4.64 -15.39
CA LEU A 113 -5.39 -3.74 -14.94
C LEU A 113 -4.00 -4.29 -15.31
N ARG A 114 -3.75 -5.58 -15.09
CA ARG A 114 -2.47 -6.21 -15.45
C ARG A 114 -2.17 -6.08 -16.94
N GLU A 115 -3.16 -6.33 -17.81
CA GLU A 115 -3.00 -6.19 -19.26
C GLU A 115 -2.57 -4.76 -19.62
N ALA A 116 -3.24 -3.75 -19.06
CA ALA A 116 -2.93 -2.34 -19.30
C ALA A 116 -1.53 -1.96 -18.78
N LEU A 117 -1.17 -2.40 -17.56
CA LEU A 117 0.12 -2.05 -16.98
C LEU A 117 1.30 -2.77 -17.68
N VAL A 118 1.09 -3.94 -18.24
CA VAL A 118 2.10 -4.62 -19.08
C VAL A 118 2.38 -3.83 -20.36
N GLU A 119 1.36 -3.20 -20.95
CA GLU A 119 1.54 -2.32 -22.11
C GLU A 119 2.33 -1.05 -21.71
N LEU A 120 2.01 -0.44 -20.56
CA LEU A 120 2.68 0.74 -20.03
C LEU A 120 4.12 0.49 -19.56
N ASP A 121 4.50 -0.73 -19.16
CA ASP A 121 5.88 -1.08 -18.78
C ASP A 121 6.94 -0.69 -19.83
N ARG A 122 6.54 -0.60 -21.12
CA ARG A 122 7.45 -0.19 -22.20
C ARG A 122 7.87 1.28 -22.13
N GLN A 123 7.08 2.10 -21.42
CA GLN A 123 7.27 3.55 -21.32
C GLN A 123 7.86 3.96 -19.98
N TYR A 124 7.70 3.15 -18.93
CA TYR A 124 8.08 3.47 -17.56
C TYR A 124 9.09 2.48 -16.98
N ASP A 125 10.08 3.03 -16.28
CA ASP A 125 11.08 2.21 -15.56
C ASP A 125 10.47 1.67 -14.25
N PHE A 126 9.57 2.45 -13.61
CA PHE A 126 8.81 2.06 -12.41
C PHE A 126 7.35 2.46 -12.53
N ILE A 127 6.47 1.55 -12.07
CA ILE A 127 5.04 1.80 -11.87
C ILE A 127 4.73 1.53 -10.40
N TYR A 128 4.34 2.58 -9.67
CA TYR A 128 3.88 2.46 -8.29
C TYR A 128 2.36 2.39 -8.26
N ILE A 129 1.80 1.38 -7.60
CA ILE A 129 0.35 1.13 -7.54
C ILE A 129 -0.12 1.41 -6.11
N ASP A 130 -1.08 2.32 -5.95
CA ASP A 130 -1.69 2.70 -4.67
C ASP A 130 -3.15 2.22 -4.62
N PRO A 131 -3.42 1.04 -4.05
CA PRO A 131 -4.77 0.51 -3.91
C PRO A 131 -5.49 1.03 -2.66
N PRO A 132 -6.85 0.92 -2.61
CA PRO A 132 -7.62 1.21 -1.41
C PRO A 132 -7.24 0.29 -0.23
N PRO A 133 -7.64 0.63 1.01
CA PRO A 133 -7.23 -0.11 2.20
C PRO A 133 -7.90 -1.48 2.38
N SER A 134 -8.94 -1.82 1.64
CA SER A 134 -9.65 -3.11 1.75
C SER A 134 -9.17 -4.10 0.70
N LEU A 135 -9.26 -5.41 0.99
CA LEU A 135 -9.01 -6.46 -0.01
C LEU A 135 -10.23 -6.62 -0.94
N ASN A 136 -10.46 -5.61 -1.76
CA ASN A 136 -11.53 -5.56 -2.74
C ASN A 136 -11.03 -5.88 -4.16
N PHE A 137 -11.89 -5.72 -5.16
CA PHE A 137 -11.55 -5.92 -6.56
C PHE A 137 -10.29 -5.14 -6.98
N PHE A 138 -10.19 -3.85 -6.63
CA PHE A 138 -9.08 -3.00 -7.05
C PHE A 138 -7.76 -3.43 -6.41
N THR A 139 -7.78 -3.80 -5.12
CA THR A 139 -6.61 -4.31 -4.43
C THR A 139 -6.15 -5.65 -4.98
N ARG A 140 -7.09 -6.58 -5.24
CA ARG A 140 -6.76 -7.85 -5.90
C ARG A 140 -6.19 -7.61 -7.29
N SER A 141 -6.80 -6.74 -8.10
CA SER A 141 -6.27 -6.35 -9.42
C SER A 141 -4.87 -5.75 -9.33
N ALA A 142 -4.58 -4.93 -8.31
CA ALA A 142 -3.27 -4.35 -8.06
C ALA A 142 -2.21 -5.41 -7.75
N LEU A 143 -2.50 -6.34 -6.83
CA LEU A 143 -1.61 -7.45 -6.46
C LEU A 143 -1.37 -8.40 -7.65
N ILE A 144 -2.41 -8.66 -8.45
CA ILE A 144 -2.31 -9.47 -9.67
C ILE A 144 -1.44 -8.78 -10.73
N ALA A 145 -1.48 -7.45 -10.82
CA ALA A 145 -0.72 -6.69 -11.78
C ALA A 145 0.72 -6.39 -11.35
N ALA A 146 1.03 -6.48 -10.06
CA ALA A 146 2.34 -6.13 -9.49
C ALA A 146 3.38 -7.25 -9.65
N GLU A 147 4.66 -6.88 -9.65
CA GLU A 147 5.81 -7.78 -9.52
C GLU A 147 6.28 -7.86 -8.07
N SER A 148 6.09 -6.76 -7.31
CA SER A 148 6.44 -6.72 -5.89
C SER A 148 5.44 -5.97 -5.05
N CYS A 149 5.37 -6.32 -3.75
CA CYS A 149 4.54 -5.68 -2.75
C CYS A 149 5.40 -5.12 -1.63
N LEU A 150 5.24 -3.82 -1.34
CA LEU A 150 5.72 -3.16 -0.13
C LEU A 150 4.58 -3.08 0.89
N ILE A 151 4.87 -3.45 2.13
CA ILE A 151 3.89 -3.46 3.22
C ILE A 151 4.21 -2.33 4.19
N PRO A 152 3.51 -1.19 4.14
CA PRO A 152 3.62 -0.16 5.18
C PRO A 152 3.19 -0.71 6.54
N PHE A 153 4.01 -0.46 7.56
CA PHE A 153 3.76 -0.91 8.93
C PHE A 153 3.87 0.28 9.89
N ASP A 154 2.82 0.50 10.67
CA ASP A 154 2.76 1.52 11.70
C ASP A 154 2.74 0.86 13.09
N CYS A 155 3.78 1.13 13.89
CA CYS A 155 3.98 0.50 15.19
C CYS A 155 2.92 0.87 16.24
N ASP A 156 2.20 2.00 16.07
CA ASP A 156 1.25 2.45 17.10
C ASP A 156 -0.11 1.74 17.02
N ASN A 157 -0.44 1.20 15.85
CA ASN A 157 -1.80 0.76 15.57
C ASN A 157 -1.91 -0.62 14.91
N PHE A 158 -0.81 -1.37 14.80
CA PHE A 158 -0.81 -2.62 14.07
C PHE A 158 -0.63 -3.81 15.00
N SER A 159 -1.55 -4.75 14.94
CA SER A 159 -1.34 -6.02 15.60
C SER A 159 -0.52 -6.94 14.69
N ARG A 160 0.38 -7.71 15.28
CA ARG A 160 1.12 -8.78 14.62
C ARG A 160 0.18 -9.72 13.83
N ARG A 161 -0.97 -10.05 14.41
CA ARG A 161 -2.00 -10.88 13.78
C ARG A 161 -2.51 -10.28 12.45
N ALA A 162 -2.71 -8.96 12.39
CA ALA A 162 -3.16 -8.29 11.16
C ALA A 162 -2.10 -8.34 10.05
N LEU A 163 -0.80 -8.27 10.39
CA LEU A 163 0.28 -8.43 9.42
C LEU A 163 0.32 -9.85 8.85
N TYR A 164 0.13 -10.86 9.69
CA TYR A 164 0.10 -12.25 9.21
C TYR A 164 -1.11 -12.53 8.32
N GLY A 165 -2.31 -12.05 8.68
CA GLY A 165 -3.47 -12.16 7.79
C GLY A 165 -3.25 -11.47 6.44
N LEU A 166 -2.56 -10.32 6.44
CA LEU A 166 -2.17 -9.66 5.18
C LEU A 166 -1.20 -10.50 4.34
N LEU A 167 -0.23 -11.17 4.97
CA LEU A 167 0.71 -12.04 4.27
C LEU A 167 0.02 -13.29 3.72
N GLU A 168 -0.97 -13.84 4.43
CA GLU A 168 -1.83 -14.94 3.97
C GLU A 168 -2.61 -14.54 2.71
N ASP A 169 -3.25 -13.37 2.71
CA ASP A 169 -3.98 -12.87 1.53
C ASP A 169 -3.06 -12.64 0.32
N ILE A 170 -1.82 -12.12 0.54
CA ILE A 170 -0.84 -11.97 -0.54
C ILE A 170 -0.40 -13.33 -1.06
N ASP A 171 -0.22 -14.32 -0.20
CA ASP A 171 0.17 -15.68 -0.59
C ASP A 171 -0.94 -16.40 -1.37
N GLU A 172 -2.22 -16.19 -1.02
CA GLU A 172 -3.37 -16.66 -1.80
C GLU A 172 -3.34 -16.06 -3.23
N ILE A 173 -3.21 -14.75 -3.35
CA ILE A 173 -3.11 -14.10 -4.66
C ILE A 173 -1.90 -14.60 -5.45
N ARG A 174 -0.76 -14.80 -4.79
CA ARG A 174 0.43 -15.34 -5.43
C ARG A 174 0.21 -16.74 -5.95
N THR A 175 -0.43 -17.59 -5.17
CA THR A 175 -0.68 -18.99 -5.52
C THR A 175 -1.67 -19.12 -6.67
N ASP A 176 -2.75 -18.35 -6.63
CA ASP A 176 -3.89 -18.56 -7.53
C ASP A 176 -3.81 -17.70 -8.80
N HIS A 177 -3.17 -16.52 -8.75
CA HIS A 177 -3.29 -15.54 -9.82
C HIS A 177 -1.97 -14.93 -10.30
N ASN A 178 -0.93 -14.85 -9.44
CA ASN A 178 0.33 -14.18 -9.78
C ASN A 178 1.54 -14.82 -9.09
N ALA A 179 1.99 -15.96 -9.61
CA ALA A 179 3.12 -16.71 -9.05
C ALA A 179 4.44 -15.90 -8.97
N GLY A 180 4.55 -14.81 -9.73
CA GLY A 180 5.70 -13.91 -9.71
C GLY A 180 5.66 -12.82 -8.66
N LEU A 181 4.56 -12.66 -7.90
CA LEU A 181 4.42 -11.63 -6.89
C LEU A 181 5.36 -11.90 -5.70
N MET A 182 6.20 -10.93 -5.36
CA MET A 182 7.14 -11.02 -4.24
C MET A 182 6.80 -10.00 -3.16
N VAL A 183 6.90 -10.39 -1.89
CA VAL A 183 6.92 -9.41 -0.79
C VAL A 183 8.32 -8.82 -0.73
N GLU A 184 8.47 -7.59 -1.21
CA GLU A 184 9.75 -6.88 -1.27
C GLU A 184 10.24 -6.47 0.13
N GLY A 185 9.30 -6.07 1.00
CA GLY A 185 9.60 -5.83 2.40
C GLY A 185 8.52 -5.07 3.17
N VAL A 186 8.74 -5.01 4.48
CA VAL A 186 7.93 -4.24 5.43
C VAL A 186 8.57 -2.87 5.63
N VAL A 187 7.86 -1.80 5.30
CA VAL A 187 8.28 -0.41 5.46
C VAL A 187 7.74 0.12 6.79
N VAL A 188 8.59 0.21 7.79
CA VAL A 188 8.22 0.80 9.09
C VAL A 188 8.02 2.30 8.92
N ASN A 189 6.79 2.77 9.15
CA ASN A 189 6.39 4.16 8.98
C ASN A 189 5.96 4.78 10.32
N GLN A 190 5.98 6.10 10.40
CA GLN A 190 5.65 6.88 11.60
C GLN A 190 6.48 6.48 12.84
N PHE A 191 7.68 5.95 12.62
CA PHE A 191 8.53 5.39 13.65
C PHE A 191 9.02 6.44 14.65
N LEU A 192 8.86 6.14 15.93
CA LEU A 192 9.31 6.96 17.05
C LEU A 192 10.54 6.30 17.71
N PRO A 193 11.77 6.71 17.35
CA PRO A 193 12.99 6.00 17.76
C PRO A 193 13.28 6.01 19.27
N ARG A 194 12.63 6.88 20.04
CA ARG A 194 12.79 6.95 21.50
C ARG A 194 11.73 6.14 22.26
N ALA A 195 10.71 5.62 21.58
CA ALA A 195 9.65 4.83 22.20
C ALA A 195 10.05 3.34 22.25
N ARG A 196 9.96 2.72 23.42
CA ARG A 196 10.36 1.31 23.63
C ARG A 196 9.46 0.32 22.89
N LEU A 197 8.14 0.59 22.83
CA LEU A 197 7.18 -0.31 22.21
C LEU A 197 7.42 -0.46 20.69
N PRO A 198 7.54 0.61 19.90
CA PRO A 198 7.87 0.51 18.47
C PRO A 198 9.19 -0.22 18.23
N GLN A 199 10.22 0.04 19.03
CA GLN A 199 11.50 -0.66 18.89
C GLN A 199 11.35 -2.17 19.11
N LYS A 200 10.62 -2.57 20.17
CA LYS A 200 10.36 -3.99 20.45
C LYS A 200 9.57 -4.65 19.34
N MET A 201 8.50 -3.99 18.86
CA MET A 201 7.67 -4.54 17.77
C MET A 201 8.49 -4.78 16.50
N VAL A 202 9.33 -3.84 16.11
CA VAL A 202 10.21 -3.98 14.95
C VAL A 202 11.22 -5.10 15.15
N GLN A 203 11.83 -5.21 16.35
CA GLN A 203 12.76 -6.27 16.66
C GLN A 203 12.08 -7.65 16.60
N ASP A 204 10.88 -7.76 17.17
CA ASP A 204 10.08 -9.00 17.10
C ASP A 204 9.84 -9.44 15.65
N LEU A 205 9.53 -8.51 14.72
CA LEU A 205 9.35 -8.82 13.30
C LEU A 205 10.66 -9.32 12.65
N ILE A 206 11.79 -8.70 13.01
CA ILE A 206 13.12 -9.10 12.52
C ILE A 206 13.48 -10.50 13.03
N ASP A 207 13.26 -10.75 14.32
CA ASP A 207 13.56 -12.04 14.98
C ASP A 207 12.68 -13.17 14.40
N GLU A 208 11.50 -12.84 13.92
CA GLU A 208 10.59 -13.74 13.19
C GLU A 208 11.00 -13.94 11.73
N GLY A 209 12.04 -13.26 11.25
CA GLY A 209 12.59 -13.38 9.92
C GLY A 209 11.86 -12.57 8.84
N LEU A 210 10.93 -11.67 9.22
CA LEU A 210 10.24 -10.84 8.23
C LEU A 210 11.21 -9.85 7.57
N PRO A 211 11.01 -9.54 6.28
CA PRO A 211 11.91 -8.68 5.51
C PRO A 211 11.68 -7.19 5.87
N VAL A 212 12.04 -6.79 7.09
CA VAL A 212 11.91 -5.40 7.55
C VAL A 212 12.97 -4.54 6.85
N LEU A 213 12.51 -3.48 6.19
CA LEU A 213 13.38 -2.58 5.43
C LEU A 213 13.92 -1.44 6.30
N GLN A 214 15.14 -1.03 6.00
CA GLN A 214 15.77 0.15 6.59
C GLN A 214 16.09 1.19 5.51
N PRO A 215 16.11 2.48 5.88
CA PRO A 215 15.80 3.06 7.21
C PRO A 215 14.30 3.10 7.52
N TYR A 216 13.95 3.15 8.81
CA TYR A 216 12.58 3.37 9.24
C TYR A 216 12.18 4.82 8.98
N LEU A 217 10.95 5.06 8.50
CA LEU A 217 10.43 6.38 8.18
C LEU A 217 9.90 7.06 9.46
N ALA A 218 10.52 8.16 9.86
CA ALA A 218 10.13 8.89 11.06
C ALA A 218 8.80 9.63 10.89
N SER A 219 8.03 9.75 11.99
CA SER A 219 6.87 10.66 12.00
C SER A 219 7.34 12.12 11.82
N SER A 220 6.61 12.88 10.98
CA SER A 220 6.94 14.29 10.72
C SER A 220 5.72 15.09 10.26
N VAL A 221 5.60 16.31 10.78
CA VAL A 221 4.60 17.30 10.31
C VAL A 221 4.83 17.71 8.85
N LYS A 222 6.06 17.55 8.34
CA LYS A 222 6.40 17.87 6.94
C LYS A 222 5.64 17.02 5.93
N VAL A 223 5.15 15.86 6.32
CA VAL A 223 4.25 15.05 5.48
C VAL A 223 2.94 15.81 5.23
N ARG A 224 2.33 16.39 6.27
CA ARG A 224 1.07 17.15 6.12
C ARG A 224 1.27 18.38 5.25
N GLU A 225 2.33 19.16 5.51
CA GLU A 225 2.68 20.35 4.69
C GLU A 225 2.92 19.98 3.22
N SER A 226 3.55 18.82 2.96
CA SER A 226 3.79 18.34 1.60
C SER A 226 2.48 17.92 0.90
N HIS A 227 1.52 17.34 1.63
CA HIS A 227 0.19 17.04 1.10
C HIS A 227 -0.61 18.31 0.81
N GLU A 228 -0.62 19.29 1.72
CA GLU A 228 -1.30 20.57 1.53
C GLU A 228 -0.79 21.33 0.30
N SER A 229 0.53 21.31 0.08
CA SER A 229 1.17 21.94 -1.08
C SER A 229 1.11 21.09 -2.34
N ALA A 230 0.55 19.88 -2.28
CA ALA A 230 0.56 18.86 -3.33
C ALA A 230 1.97 18.66 -3.91
N LYS A 231 2.99 18.59 -3.06
CA LYS A 231 4.40 18.55 -3.45
C LYS A 231 5.17 17.51 -2.64
N PRO A 232 5.53 16.34 -3.22
CA PRO A 232 6.31 15.32 -2.53
C PRO A 232 7.55 15.86 -1.83
N LEU A 233 7.98 15.18 -0.77
CA LEU A 233 9.02 15.65 0.14
C LEU A 233 10.35 15.96 -0.55
N ILE A 234 10.74 15.19 -1.56
CA ILE A 234 11.99 15.43 -2.31
C ILE A 234 11.98 16.80 -3.01
N TYR A 235 10.82 17.30 -3.42
CA TYR A 235 10.67 18.60 -4.08
C TYR A 235 10.29 19.72 -3.10
N SER A 236 9.66 19.43 -1.96
CA SER A 236 9.25 20.43 -0.98
C SER A 236 10.28 20.66 0.12
N HIS A 237 10.90 19.60 0.64
CA HIS A 237 11.83 19.61 1.76
C HIS A 237 13.03 18.68 1.53
N PRO A 238 13.86 18.90 0.47
CA PRO A 238 14.88 17.93 0.04
C PRO A 238 15.93 17.63 1.12
N LYS A 239 16.26 18.60 2.00
CA LYS A 239 17.26 18.44 3.07
C LYS A 239 16.66 17.88 4.38
N HIS A 240 15.35 17.68 4.46
CA HIS A 240 14.72 17.19 5.68
C HIS A 240 15.07 15.72 5.94
N LYS A 241 15.24 15.34 7.23
CA LYS A 241 15.62 13.99 7.64
C LYS A 241 14.74 12.89 7.04
N LEU A 242 13.41 13.08 7.05
CA LEU A 242 12.48 12.11 6.49
C LEU A 242 12.66 11.96 4.97
N THR A 243 12.95 13.05 4.25
CA THR A 243 13.25 12.99 2.81
C THR A 243 14.49 12.14 2.55
N GLN A 244 15.55 12.34 3.34
CA GLN A 244 16.77 11.52 3.24
C GLN A 244 16.50 10.05 3.58
N GLN A 245 15.56 9.76 4.49
CA GLN A 245 15.13 8.39 4.76
C GLN A 245 14.42 7.77 3.55
N TYR A 246 13.56 8.52 2.83
CA TYR A 246 12.95 8.03 1.58
C TYR A 246 14.00 7.77 0.50
N VAL A 247 14.99 8.65 0.35
CA VAL A 247 16.11 8.46 -0.59
C VAL A 247 16.90 7.20 -0.25
N ALA A 248 17.25 7.01 1.03
CA ALA A 248 17.99 5.83 1.48
C ALA A 248 17.15 4.53 1.34
N LEU A 249 15.85 4.59 1.64
CA LEU A 249 14.94 3.45 1.44
C LEU A 249 14.86 3.06 -0.04
N TYR A 250 14.71 4.04 -0.94
CA TYR A 250 14.74 3.79 -2.38
C TYR A 250 16.06 3.14 -2.81
N ALA A 251 17.21 3.65 -2.35
CA ALA A 251 18.52 3.08 -2.66
C ALA A 251 18.65 1.63 -2.17
N ALA A 252 18.14 1.31 -0.98
CA ALA A 252 18.12 -0.05 -0.43
C ALA A 252 17.26 -1.00 -1.29
N LEU A 253 16.08 -0.55 -1.73
CA LEU A 253 15.19 -1.30 -2.61
C LEU A 253 15.87 -1.60 -3.97
N GLU A 254 16.52 -0.59 -4.58
CA GLU A 254 17.19 -0.76 -5.86
C GLU A 254 18.43 -1.67 -5.75
N THR A 255 19.18 -1.60 -4.66
CA THR A 255 20.30 -2.53 -4.39
C THR A 255 19.79 -3.96 -4.28
N LYS A 256 18.71 -4.18 -3.52
CA LYS A 256 18.07 -5.50 -3.38
C LYS A 256 17.60 -6.05 -4.74
N ARG A 257 16.95 -5.19 -5.55
CA ARG A 257 16.50 -5.55 -6.90
C ARG A 257 17.66 -5.95 -7.81
N GLN A 258 18.74 -5.15 -7.83
CA GLN A 258 19.92 -5.42 -8.66
C GLN A 258 20.60 -6.74 -8.26
N ASN A 259 20.67 -7.04 -6.96
CA ASN A 259 21.22 -8.29 -6.46
C ASN A 259 20.33 -9.47 -6.90
N ALA A 260 19.01 -9.37 -6.76
CA ALA A 260 18.08 -10.40 -7.23
C ALA A 260 18.21 -10.68 -8.73
N VAL A 261 18.38 -9.66 -9.57
CA VAL A 261 18.62 -9.80 -11.01
C VAL A 261 19.96 -10.51 -11.29
N ARG A 262 21.02 -10.19 -10.54
CA ARG A 262 22.34 -10.86 -10.68
C ARG A 262 22.30 -12.32 -10.24
N GLU A 263 21.45 -12.64 -9.27
CA GLU A 263 21.29 -13.98 -8.70
C GLU A 263 20.21 -14.80 -9.39
N SER A 264 19.39 -14.22 -10.28
CA SER A 264 18.32 -14.93 -11.02
C SER A 264 18.83 -15.99 -12.02
N GLY A 265 20.15 -16.14 -12.16
CA GLY A 265 20.77 -17.40 -12.62
C GLY A 265 20.76 -18.54 -11.60
N ARG A 266 20.39 -18.27 -10.32
CA ARG A 266 20.15 -19.22 -9.24
C ARG A 266 18.75 -18.95 -8.69
N SER A 267 17.86 -19.93 -8.79
CA SER A 267 16.49 -19.86 -8.27
C SER A 267 16.48 -19.42 -6.79
N LEU A 268 16.07 -18.17 -6.53
CA LEU A 268 15.79 -17.68 -5.18
C LEU A 268 14.34 -18.07 -4.84
N ASP A 269 14.18 -19.02 -3.94
CA ASP A 269 12.90 -19.32 -3.31
C ASP A 269 12.58 -18.25 -2.25
N LEU A 270 11.95 -17.15 -2.68
CA LEU A 270 11.43 -16.09 -1.81
C LEU A 270 10.00 -16.42 -1.32
N SER A 271 9.70 -17.71 -1.13
CA SER A 271 8.38 -18.12 -0.67
C SER A 271 8.11 -17.66 0.77
N LEU A 272 6.88 -17.20 1.03
CA LEU A 272 6.42 -16.88 2.39
C LEU A 272 6.12 -18.14 3.22
N ARG A 273 6.15 -19.32 2.62
CA ARG A 273 5.84 -20.62 3.24
C ARG A 273 6.62 -20.92 4.53
N PRO A 274 7.94 -20.58 4.65
CA PRO A 274 8.64 -20.76 5.92
C PRO A 274 8.06 -19.94 7.06
N PHE A 275 7.61 -18.70 6.77
CA PHE A 275 7.04 -17.78 7.76
C PHE A 275 5.64 -18.22 8.19
N LEU A 276 4.78 -18.59 7.25
CA LEU A 276 3.43 -19.07 7.52
C LEU A 276 3.42 -20.39 8.30
N LYS A 277 4.37 -21.31 8.03
CA LYS A 277 4.55 -22.54 8.81
C LYS A 277 4.97 -22.26 10.26
N ALA A 278 5.88 -21.33 10.47
CA ALA A 278 6.37 -20.99 11.81
C ALA A 278 5.26 -20.42 12.70
N VAL A 279 4.24 -19.77 12.11
CA VAL A 279 3.07 -19.23 12.81
C VAL A 279 2.07 -20.34 13.18
N SER A 280 1.82 -21.29 12.26
CA SER A 280 0.87 -22.40 12.47
C SER A 280 1.33 -23.41 13.53
N THR A 281 2.60 -23.47 13.85
CA THR A 281 3.18 -24.44 14.81
C THR A 281 3.41 -23.89 16.20
N ARG A 282 3.19 -22.56 16.45
CA ARG A 282 3.33 -21.99 17.80
C ARG A 282 2.02 -22.16 18.58
N PRO A 283 2.06 -22.62 19.87
CA PRO A 283 0.90 -22.62 20.72
C PRO A 283 0.38 -21.19 20.86
N GLN A 284 -0.92 -21.01 20.67
CA GLN A 284 -1.58 -19.73 20.93
C GLN A 284 -1.32 -19.33 22.38
N PRO A 285 -0.97 -18.06 22.69
CA PRO A 285 -0.98 -17.62 24.08
C PRO A 285 -2.42 -17.80 24.58
N ASP A 286 -2.54 -18.48 25.73
CA ASP A 286 -3.81 -18.84 26.38
C ASP A 286 -4.79 -17.67 26.31
N ALA A 287 -6.00 -17.96 25.81
CA ALA A 287 -7.12 -17.05 25.92
C ALA A 287 -7.26 -16.65 27.40
N LEU A 288 -7.14 -15.35 27.68
CA LEU A 288 -7.38 -14.80 29.01
C LEU A 288 -8.70 -15.37 29.51
N THR A 289 -8.62 -16.23 30.52
CA THR A 289 -9.78 -16.76 31.24
C THR A 289 -10.60 -15.57 31.72
N PRO A 290 -11.93 -15.54 31.50
CA PRO A 290 -12.75 -14.45 32.02
C PRO A 290 -12.57 -14.39 33.53
N ALA A 291 -12.15 -13.24 34.04
CA ALA A 291 -12.05 -12.98 35.47
C ALA A 291 -13.41 -13.35 36.11
N GLN A 292 -13.36 -14.20 37.12
CA GLN A 292 -14.52 -14.61 37.93
C GLN A 292 -15.28 -13.36 38.36
N ALA A 293 -16.53 -13.27 37.96
CA ALA A 293 -17.45 -12.24 38.43
C ALA A 293 -17.60 -12.35 39.93
N LEU A 294 -17.18 -11.33 40.66
CA LEU A 294 -17.51 -11.16 42.07
C LEU A 294 -19.03 -11.01 42.20
N PRO A 295 -19.66 -11.64 43.25
CA PRO A 295 -21.10 -11.54 43.46
C PRO A 295 -21.47 -10.07 43.80
N VAL A 296 -22.46 -9.54 43.09
CA VAL A 296 -23.09 -8.26 43.42
C VAL A 296 -24.02 -8.50 44.58
N GLU A 297 -23.68 -8.02 45.77
CA GLU A 297 -24.61 -7.94 46.90
C GLU A 297 -25.77 -6.99 46.57
N GLY A 298 -26.98 -7.51 46.72
CA GLY A 298 -28.20 -6.77 46.51
C GLY A 298 -28.41 -5.66 47.52
N GLY A 299 -28.51 -4.46 47.06
CA GLY A 299 -28.98 -3.29 47.80
C GLY A 299 -30.28 -2.81 47.17
N GLU A 300 -31.42 -3.22 47.79
CA GLU A 300 -32.73 -2.64 47.52
C GLU A 300 -32.73 -1.17 47.95
N THR A 301 -32.88 -0.23 47.04
CA THR A 301 -33.23 1.16 47.34
C THR A 301 -34.66 1.44 46.86
N GLN A 302 -35.58 1.55 47.83
CA GLN A 302 -36.95 2.00 47.66
C GLN A 302 -37.00 3.45 47.10
N TRP A 303 -37.68 3.59 45.99
CA TRP A 303 -38.12 4.92 45.50
C TRP A 303 -39.47 5.24 46.03
N THR A 304 -39.54 6.14 47.02
CA THR A 304 -40.78 6.81 47.44
C THR A 304 -41.19 7.89 46.43
N GLN A 305 -42.42 7.72 45.95
CA GLN A 305 -43.12 8.71 45.14
C GLN A 305 -43.44 9.95 45.97
N HIS A 306 -43.16 11.14 45.49
CA HIS A 306 -43.91 12.36 45.84
C HIS A 306 -44.25 13.12 44.55
N LYS A 307 -45.61 13.20 44.32
CA LYS A 307 -46.27 14.27 43.58
C LYS A 307 -46.72 15.32 44.62
N PRO A 308 -46.97 16.58 44.26
CA PRO A 308 -47.86 17.00 43.16
C PRO A 308 -47.16 17.65 41.97
#